data_c79a6202eeecaf7e4c9cd7514d55152d
#
_entry.id   c79a6202eeecaf7e4c9cd7514d55152d
#
_cell.length_a   1.000
_cell.length_b   1.000
_cell.length_c   1.000
_cell.angle_alpha   90.00
_cell.angle_beta   90.00
_cell.angle_gamma   90.00
#
_symmetry.space_group_name_H-M   'P 1'
#
loop_
_entity.id
_entity.type
_entity.pdbx_description
1 polymer ?
#
loop_
_entity_poly.entity_id
_entity_poly.type
_entity_poly.pdbx_seq_one_letter_code
_entity_poly.pdbx_strand_id
1 'polypeptide(L)'
;MMFLRIIQDIALMSSVGVVLAFVMVIAQRWLSNYGELTININSKKDLTVTGGSSLLSSLGEKQIFIPSACGGRGSCGACKCKVNEGGGPLLPTEKPYLSKSEIESNVRLACQVKVKSDIKIEIPDSIFNIRRFHSEIVEIIDYTYDIKGITFKLLNGETIDFKAGQYVQLETQPYAKVKQSVMRAYSISSKPEINDSIQLIIRLVPEGICTTWVHNHLKQGDKVNFTGPYGDFYLRDTDADILFVAGGSGKAPIKSMLEHLKVVGTQRKMSYFFGARTTKDLYLTEEMQSYEKHFQDFHYIPVLSHPEADDNWEGRTGFVMPYFKEAIRDPKNTEAYLCGSPGMIAGVTKSLVEDYGLSADKIYYDSFG
;
A
#
# COMPACT_ATOMS: atom_id res chain seq x y z
N MET A 1 32.00 54.22 20.32
CA MET A 1 30.61 54.66 20.06
C MET A 1 29.93 53.85 18.97
N MET A 2 30.55 53.61 17.80
CA MET A 2 29.92 52.84 16.68
C MET A 2 29.59 51.40 17.05
N PHE A 3 30.45 50.68 17.76
CA PHE A 3 30.23 49.26 18.16
C PHE A 3 29.04 49.10 19.13
N LEU A 4 28.85 50.06 20.04
CA LEU A 4 27.72 50.04 20.99
C LEU A 4 26.37 50.26 20.29
N ARG A 5 26.34 51.10 19.27
CA ARG A 5 25.13 51.30 18.44
C ARG A 5 24.77 50.06 17.65
N ILE A 6 25.75 49.37 17.03
CA ILE A 6 25.52 48.12 16.31
C ILE A 6 24.93 47.06 17.23
N ILE A 7 25.43 46.91 18.45
CA ILE A 7 24.89 45.97 19.45
C ILE A 7 23.45 46.34 19.83
N GLN A 8 23.16 47.62 20.03
CA GLN A 8 21.80 48.09 20.33
C GLN A 8 20.83 47.83 19.18
N ASP A 9 21.26 48.09 17.93
CA ASP A 9 20.42 47.82 16.74
C ASP A 9 20.16 46.33 16.55
N ILE A 10 21.16 45.48 16.75
CA ILE A 10 21.00 44.03 16.73
C ILE A 10 20.04 43.57 17.85
N ALA A 11 20.18 44.05 19.04
CA ALA A 11 19.32 43.70 20.16
C ALA A 11 17.87 44.14 19.93
N LEU A 12 17.67 45.34 19.35
CA LEU A 12 16.35 45.87 19.01
C LEU A 12 15.70 45.02 17.92
N MET A 13 16.42 44.74 16.83
CA MET A 13 15.90 43.89 15.74
C MET A 13 15.57 42.47 16.21
N SER A 14 16.41 41.87 17.05
CA SER A 14 16.17 40.55 17.63
C SER A 14 14.97 40.56 18.56
N SER A 15 14.78 41.59 19.39
CA SER A 15 13.63 41.71 20.28
C SER A 15 12.31 41.86 19.51
N VAL A 16 12.29 42.64 18.43
CA VAL A 16 11.14 42.77 17.53
C VAL A 16 10.83 41.42 16.87
N GLY A 17 11.84 40.68 16.39
CA GLY A 17 11.67 39.35 15.80
C GLY A 17 11.08 38.34 16.80
N VAL A 18 11.55 38.34 18.04
CA VAL A 18 11.02 37.48 19.11
C VAL A 18 9.57 37.83 19.44
N VAL A 19 9.23 39.11 19.56
CA VAL A 19 7.85 39.54 19.83
C VAL A 19 6.91 39.16 18.69
N LEU A 20 7.32 39.38 17.44
CA LEU A 20 6.53 38.98 16.28
C LEU A 20 6.34 37.46 16.21
N ALA A 21 7.38 36.67 16.46
CA ALA A 21 7.28 35.22 16.52
C ALA A 21 6.32 34.77 17.62
N PHE A 22 6.38 35.38 18.80
CA PHE A 22 5.50 35.10 19.94
C PHE A 22 4.04 35.43 19.62
N VAL A 23 3.79 36.60 19.02
CA VAL A 23 2.44 37.00 18.55
C VAL A 23 1.93 36.07 17.50
N MET A 24 2.75 35.65 16.53
CA MET A 24 2.35 34.64 15.52
C MET A 24 2.00 33.30 16.14
N VAL A 25 2.77 32.81 17.11
CA VAL A 25 2.49 31.54 17.79
C VAL A 25 1.17 31.62 18.56
N ILE A 26 0.91 32.71 19.27
CA ILE A 26 -0.37 32.94 19.99
C ILE A 26 -1.51 33.03 19.00
N ALA A 27 -1.37 33.86 17.96
CA ALA A 27 -2.41 33.99 16.93
C ALA A 27 -2.71 32.66 16.23
N GLN A 28 -1.66 31.90 15.89
CA GLN A 28 -1.81 30.58 15.29
C GLN A 28 -2.54 29.61 16.24
N ARG A 29 -2.21 29.61 17.52
CA ARG A 29 -2.88 28.78 18.53
C ARG A 29 -4.36 29.15 18.71
N TRP A 30 -4.69 30.42 18.61
CA TRP A 30 -6.07 30.93 18.71
C TRP A 30 -6.88 30.69 17.43
N LEU A 31 -6.28 30.94 16.25
CA LEU A 31 -6.91 30.78 14.95
C LEU A 31 -7.03 29.31 14.50
N SER A 32 -6.21 28.40 15.05
CA SER A 32 -6.27 26.97 14.76
C SER A 32 -7.04 26.14 15.78
N ASN A 33 -7.64 26.78 16.79
CA ASN A 33 -8.51 26.08 17.74
C ASN A 33 -9.94 26.05 17.20
N TYR A 34 -10.31 24.94 16.54
CA TYR A 34 -11.61 24.72 15.99
C TYR A 34 -12.60 24.06 16.98
N GLY A 35 -12.16 23.80 18.22
CA GLY A 35 -12.97 23.15 19.25
C GLY A 35 -13.34 21.70 18.93
N GLU A 36 -14.38 21.21 19.57
CA GLU A 36 -14.99 19.91 19.28
C GLU A 36 -15.93 20.05 18.10
N LEU A 37 -15.81 19.14 17.15
CA LEU A 37 -16.58 19.09 15.90
C LEU A 37 -17.15 17.70 15.70
N THR A 38 -18.22 17.60 14.93
CA THR A 38 -18.89 16.35 14.63
C THR A 38 -18.59 15.89 13.22
N ILE A 39 -18.19 14.61 13.08
CA ILE A 39 -18.13 13.91 11.79
C ILE A 39 -19.32 12.96 11.74
N ASN A 40 -20.29 13.23 10.87
CA ASN A 40 -21.39 12.34 10.59
C ASN A 40 -21.03 11.40 9.43
N ILE A 41 -21.15 10.09 9.67
CA ILE A 41 -20.78 9.04 8.71
C ILE A 41 -22.04 8.31 8.26
N ASN A 42 -22.27 8.28 6.95
CA ASN A 42 -23.37 7.57 6.29
C ASN A 42 -24.75 7.94 6.87
N SER A 43 -24.90 9.14 7.46
CA SER A 43 -26.11 9.58 8.18
C SER A 43 -26.55 8.63 9.32
N LYS A 44 -25.64 7.78 9.81
CA LYS A 44 -25.92 6.74 10.81
C LYS A 44 -25.09 6.87 12.08
N LYS A 45 -23.88 7.44 11.99
CA LYS A 45 -22.92 7.47 13.09
C LYS A 45 -22.30 8.86 13.23
N ASP A 46 -22.38 9.42 14.42
CA ASP A 46 -21.75 10.68 14.79
C ASP A 46 -20.48 10.42 15.61
N LEU A 47 -19.41 11.12 15.27
CA LEU A 47 -18.13 11.07 15.99
C LEU A 47 -17.73 12.47 16.39
N THR A 48 -17.51 12.69 17.67
CA THR A 48 -16.92 13.94 18.18
C THR A 48 -15.42 13.86 18.08
N VAL A 49 -14.79 14.85 17.42
CA VAL A 49 -13.36 14.95 17.19
C VAL A 49 -12.87 16.36 17.50
N THR A 50 -11.58 16.51 17.82
CA THR A 50 -10.94 17.83 17.92
C THR A 50 -10.64 18.35 16.51
N GLY A 51 -11.12 19.54 16.20
CA GLY A 51 -10.88 20.17 14.90
C GLY A 51 -9.42 20.52 14.64
N GLY A 52 -9.09 20.76 13.35
CA GLY A 52 -7.75 21.18 12.91
C GLY A 52 -6.87 20.08 12.32
N SER A 53 -7.18 18.81 12.58
CA SER A 53 -6.50 17.67 11.96
C SER A 53 -7.07 17.33 10.56
N SER A 54 -6.41 16.46 9.80
CA SER A 54 -7.00 15.92 8.58
C SER A 54 -8.15 14.97 8.91
N LEU A 55 -9.14 14.87 8.01
CA LEU A 55 -10.25 13.93 8.16
C LEU A 55 -9.73 12.49 8.33
N LEU A 56 -8.69 12.10 7.57
CA LEU A 56 -8.04 10.80 7.69
C LEU A 56 -7.52 10.54 9.11
N SER A 57 -6.81 11.52 9.70
CA SER A 57 -6.25 11.40 11.06
C SER A 57 -7.37 11.35 12.12
N SER A 58 -8.36 12.24 12.00
CA SER A 58 -9.48 12.29 12.95
C SER A 58 -10.31 11.00 12.96
N LEU A 59 -10.53 10.38 11.79
CA LEU A 59 -11.18 9.08 11.69
C LEU A 59 -10.31 7.96 12.28
N GLY A 60 -9.01 7.98 12.00
CA GLY A 60 -8.07 7.00 12.55
C GLY A 60 -8.01 7.01 14.09
N GLU A 61 -8.04 8.19 14.72
CA GLU A 61 -8.14 8.34 16.18
C GLU A 61 -9.42 7.69 16.75
N LYS A 62 -10.48 7.65 15.95
CA LYS A 62 -11.76 7.00 16.30
C LYS A 62 -11.87 5.55 15.79
N GLN A 63 -10.74 4.92 15.45
CA GLN A 63 -10.66 3.53 14.98
C GLN A 63 -11.41 3.28 13.66
N ILE A 64 -11.53 4.29 12.79
CA ILE A 64 -12.07 4.16 11.44
C ILE A 64 -10.91 4.39 10.47
N PHE A 65 -10.47 3.32 9.81
CA PHE A 65 -9.26 3.30 9.03
C PHE A 65 -9.57 3.33 7.53
N ILE A 66 -9.50 4.53 6.93
CA ILE A 66 -9.61 4.69 5.47
C ILE A 66 -8.28 4.27 4.81
N PRO A 67 -8.29 3.55 3.67
CA PRO A 67 -7.07 3.18 2.94
C PRO A 67 -6.18 4.40 2.66
N SER A 68 -4.87 4.28 2.92
CA SER A 68 -3.91 5.36 2.67
C SER A 68 -2.51 4.82 2.42
N ALA A 69 -2.23 4.34 1.21
CA ALA A 69 -0.94 3.72 0.88
C ALA A 69 0.27 4.65 1.11
N CYS A 70 0.12 5.96 0.90
CA CYS A 70 1.17 6.96 1.17
C CYS A 70 1.25 7.42 2.63
N GLY A 71 0.36 6.96 3.52
CA GLY A 71 0.29 7.41 4.91
C GLY A 71 -0.12 8.87 5.07
N GLY A 72 -1.08 9.33 4.27
CA GLY A 72 -1.66 10.68 4.39
C GLY A 72 -0.90 11.80 3.67
N ARG A 73 0.09 11.48 2.82
CA ARG A 73 0.89 12.48 2.08
C ARG A 73 0.19 13.11 0.87
N GLY A 74 -0.98 12.62 0.48
CA GLY A 74 -1.71 13.11 -0.69
C GLY A 74 -1.13 12.66 -2.04
N SER A 75 -0.33 11.58 -2.07
CA SER A 75 0.39 11.14 -3.27
C SER A 75 -0.06 9.79 -3.84
N CYS A 76 -1.07 9.12 -3.26
CA CYS A 76 -1.54 7.82 -3.75
C CYS A 76 -3.01 7.79 -4.19
N GLY A 77 -3.80 8.79 -3.80
CA GLY A 77 -5.22 8.83 -4.14
C GLY A 77 -6.11 7.78 -3.44
N ALA A 78 -5.57 6.93 -2.55
CA ALA A 78 -6.32 5.81 -1.98
C ALA A 78 -7.37 6.21 -0.92
N CYS A 79 -7.18 7.37 -0.25
CA CYS A 79 -8.05 7.79 0.86
C CYS A 79 -9.31 8.55 0.38
N LYS A 80 -9.94 8.05 -0.69
CA LYS A 80 -11.16 8.62 -1.24
C LYS A 80 -12.34 8.42 -0.31
N CYS A 81 -13.10 9.49 -0.09
CA CYS A 81 -14.40 9.45 0.57
C CYS A 81 -15.31 10.52 -0.03
N LYS A 82 -16.60 10.31 -0.04
CA LYS A 82 -17.55 11.34 -0.47
C LYS A 82 -17.78 12.29 0.70
N VAL A 83 -17.63 13.60 0.48
CA VAL A 83 -17.82 14.63 1.50
C VAL A 83 -19.01 15.52 1.09
N ASN A 84 -20.14 15.28 1.72
CA ASN A 84 -21.39 15.99 1.37
C ASN A 84 -21.43 17.41 1.93
N GLU A 85 -20.90 17.62 3.15
CA GLU A 85 -20.89 18.92 3.82
C GLU A 85 -19.57 19.11 4.60
N GLY A 86 -19.14 20.36 4.76
CA GLY A 86 -18.04 20.73 5.65
C GLY A 86 -16.62 20.48 5.12
N GLY A 87 -16.46 19.96 3.90
CA GLY A 87 -15.15 19.59 3.32
C GLY A 87 -14.32 20.76 2.79
N GLY A 88 -14.87 21.96 2.73
CA GLY A 88 -14.21 23.12 2.12
C GLY A 88 -13.97 22.96 0.60
N PRO A 89 -13.21 23.86 -0.02
CA PRO A 89 -12.96 23.82 -1.46
C PRO A 89 -12.05 22.66 -1.85
N LEU A 90 -12.23 22.14 -3.08
CA LEU A 90 -11.34 21.13 -3.69
C LEU A 90 -9.93 21.70 -3.87
N LEU A 91 -8.93 21.02 -3.32
CA LEU A 91 -7.55 21.47 -3.41
C LEU A 91 -6.88 21.05 -4.73
N PRO A 92 -5.95 21.85 -5.26
CA PRO A 92 -5.17 21.48 -6.46
C PRO A 92 -4.42 20.13 -6.30
N THR A 93 -4.01 19.79 -5.07
CA THR A 93 -3.30 18.55 -4.75
C THR A 93 -4.18 17.29 -4.84
N GLU A 94 -5.49 17.42 -4.83
CA GLU A 94 -6.44 16.31 -4.94
C GLU A 94 -6.76 15.97 -6.41
N LYS A 95 -6.78 17.00 -7.29
CA LYS A 95 -7.22 16.89 -8.70
C LYS A 95 -6.53 15.77 -9.51
N PRO A 96 -5.21 15.51 -9.37
CA PRO A 96 -4.54 14.45 -10.13
C PRO A 96 -5.06 13.04 -9.83
N TYR A 97 -5.72 12.85 -8.68
CA TYR A 97 -6.17 11.54 -8.18
C TYR A 97 -7.69 11.34 -8.29
N LEU A 98 -8.41 12.33 -8.77
CA LEU A 98 -9.87 12.30 -8.88
C LEU A 98 -10.30 12.43 -10.34
N SER A 99 -11.18 11.55 -10.78
CA SER A 99 -11.84 11.68 -12.08
C SER A 99 -12.85 12.85 -12.08
N LYS A 100 -13.29 13.29 -13.24
CA LYS A 100 -14.32 14.34 -13.36
C LYS A 100 -15.62 13.93 -12.65
N SER A 101 -16.05 12.68 -12.83
CA SER A 101 -17.27 12.15 -12.17
C SER A 101 -17.14 12.08 -10.65
N GLU A 102 -15.96 11.77 -10.14
CA GLU A 102 -15.69 11.77 -8.70
C GLU A 102 -15.76 13.18 -8.11
N ILE A 103 -15.18 14.16 -8.81
CA ILE A 103 -15.25 15.58 -8.40
C ILE A 103 -16.70 16.06 -8.38
N GLU A 104 -17.48 15.78 -9.42
CA GLU A 104 -18.90 16.12 -9.51
C GLU A 104 -19.75 15.44 -8.42
N SER A 105 -19.31 14.26 -7.96
CA SER A 105 -19.94 13.51 -6.89
C SER A 105 -19.43 13.87 -5.49
N ASN A 106 -18.66 14.95 -5.33
CA ASN A 106 -18.05 15.41 -4.08
C ASN A 106 -17.09 14.41 -3.44
N VAL A 107 -16.43 13.55 -4.22
CA VAL A 107 -15.36 12.69 -3.71
C VAL A 107 -14.12 13.54 -3.43
N ARG A 108 -13.51 13.32 -2.27
CA ARG A 108 -12.35 14.05 -1.77
C ARG A 108 -11.29 13.07 -1.26
N LEU A 109 -10.08 13.53 -1.09
CA LEU A 109 -9.04 12.78 -0.40
C LEU A 109 -9.07 13.12 1.10
N ALA A 110 -9.45 12.17 1.96
CA ALA A 110 -9.58 12.37 3.40
C ALA A 110 -8.32 12.95 4.06
N CYS A 111 -7.13 12.65 3.53
CA CYS A 111 -5.87 13.20 4.02
C CYS A 111 -5.68 14.69 3.68
N GLN A 112 -6.36 15.22 2.69
CA GLN A 112 -6.28 16.63 2.25
C GLN A 112 -7.41 17.49 2.83
N VAL A 113 -8.51 16.88 3.27
CA VAL A 113 -9.62 17.58 3.91
C VAL A 113 -9.27 17.84 5.37
N LYS A 114 -9.23 19.12 5.78
CA LYS A 114 -9.08 19.51 7.19
C LYS A 114 -10.44 19.67 7.85
N VAL A 115 -10.60 19.09 9.05
CA VAL A 115 -11.81 19.22 9.85
C VAL A 115 -11.83 20.59 10.54
N LYS A 116 -12.55 21.56 9.96
CA LYS A 116 -12.65 22.93 10.45
C LYS A 116 -14.07 23.32 10.87
N SER A 117 -15.05 22.50 10.56
CA SER A 117 -16.47 22.59 10.89
C SER A 117 -17.04 21.20 10.99
N ASP A 118 -18.28 21.04 11.36
CA ASP A 118 -18.98 19.76 11.25
C ASP A 118 -18.95 19.26 9.81
N ILE A 119 -18.73 17.95 9.64
CA ILE A 119 -18.54 17.31 8.34
C ILE A 119 -19.50 16.14 8.20
N LYS A 120 -20.12 16.00 7.02
CA LYS A 120 -20.89 14.82 6.63
C LYS A 120 -20.17 14.06 5.51
N ILE A 121 -19.91 12.78 5.74
CA ILE A 121 -19.21 11.91 4.80
C ILE A 121 -19.98 10.62 4.53
N GLU A 122 -19.72 10.06 3.34
CA GLU A 122 -20.11 8.70 2.99
C GLU A 122 -18.84 7.88 2.70
N ILE A 123 -18.76 6.71 3.34
CA ILE A 123 -17.70 5.71 3.14
C ILE A 123 -18.33 4.33 2.97
N PRO A 124 -17.70 3.41 2.21
CA PRO A 124 -18.19 2.04 2.08
C PRO A 124 -18.30 1.33 3.43
N ASP A 125 -19.33 0.52 3.61
CA ASP A 125 -19.54 -0.22 4.86
C ASP A 125 -18.38 -1.20 5.17
N SER A 126 -17.66 -1.67 4.14
CA SER A 126 -16.45 -2.50 4.29
C SER A 126 -15.34 -1.84 5.10
N ILE A 127 -15.28 -0.50 5.14
CA ILE A 127 -14.32 0.26 5.95
C ILE A 127 -14.49 -0.02 7.46
N PHE A 128 -15.71 -0.32 7.92
CA PHE A 128 -15.94 -0.63 9.34
C PHE A 128 -15.41 -2.01 9.76
N ASN A 129 -15.05 -2.88 8.82
CA ASN A 129 -14.43 -4.17 9.09
C ASN A 129 -12.92 -4.08 9.28
N ILE A 130 -12.33 -2.94 8.91
CA ILE A 130 -10.89 -2.71 9.06
C ILE A 130 -10.57 -2.44 10.52
N ARG A 131 -9.60 -3.19 11.05
CA ARG A 131 -9.17 -3.11 12.46
C ARG A 131 -7.68 -2.85 12.57
N ARG A 132 -7.26 -2.40 13.75
CA ARG A 132 -5.87 -2.38 14.16
C ARG A 132 -5.56 -3.70 14.85
N PHE A 133 -4.44 -4.31 14.48
CA PHE A 133 -3.92 -5.55 15.03
C PHE A 133 -2.62 -5.30 15.78
N HIS A 134 -2.42 -6.07 16.85
CA HIS A 134 -1.19 -6.09 17.63
C HIS A 134 -0.46 -7.39 17.30
N SER A 135 0.80 -7.29 16.94
CA SER A 135 1.59 -8.45 16.54
C SER A 135 2.99 -8.43 17.13
N GLU A 136 3.64 -9.59 17.08
CA GLU A 136 5.05 -9.78 17.38
C GLU A 136 5.74 -10.39 16.16
N ILE A 137 6.95 -9.94 15.87
CA ILE A 137 7.77 -10.49 14.80
C ILE A 137 8.33 -11.83 15.25
N VAL A 138 7.91 -12.91 14.61
CA VAL A 138 8.38 -14.26 14.96
C VAL A 138 9.45 -14.77 14.01
N GLU A 139 9.55 -14.21 12.80
CA GLU A 139 10.54 -14.63 11.81
C GLU A 139 10.90 -13.48 10.86
N ILE A 140 12.17 -13.40 10.48
CA ILE A 140 12.69 -12.52 9.43
C ILE A 140 13.62 -13.34 8.55
N ILE A 141 13.37 -13.38 7.24
CA ILE A 141 14.14 -14.10 6.23
C ILE A 141 14.66 -13.11 5.20
N ASP A 142 15.95 -13.13 4.91
CA ASP A 142 16.54 -12.40 3.79
C ASP A 142 16.41 -13.25 2.52
N TYR A 143 15.49 -12.88 1.62
CA TYR A 143 15.30 -13.57 0.35
C TYR A 143 16.31 -13.15 -0.70
N THR A 144 16.61 -11.85 -0.76
CA THR A 144 17.65 -11.27 -1.62
C THR A 144 18.39 -10.16 -0.86
N TYR A 145 19.34 -9.51 -1.51
CA TYR A 145 20.06 -8.36 -0.93
C TYR A 145 19.15 -7.18 -0.56
N ASP A 146 17.94 -7.09 -1.12
CA ASP A 146 17.00 -5.99 -0.92
C ASP A 146 15.56 -6.44 -0.61
N ILE A 147 15.29 -7.74 -0.46
CA ILE A 147 13.95 -8.27 -0.15
C ILE A 147 13.98 -9.14 1.10
N LYS A 148 13.12 -8.81 2.05
CA LYS A 148 12.89 -9.59 3.28
C LYS A 148 11.47 -10.15 3.32
N GLY A 149 11.35 -11.39 3.82
CA GLY A 149 10.11 -11.96 4.33
C GLY A 149 10.01 -11.77 5.82
N ILE A 150 8.85 -11.34 6.32
CA ILE A 150 8.64 -11.08 7.74
C ILE A 150 7.31 -11.70 8.17
N THR A 151 7.35 -12.52 9.22
CA THR A 151 6.17 -13.17 9.79
C THR A 151 5.74 -12.45 11.08
N PHE A 152 4.50 -12.00 11.09
CA PHE A 152 3.83 -11.29 12.18
C PHE A 152 2.83 -12.24 12.84
N LYS A 153 3.07 -12.64 14.07
CA LYS A 153 2.12 -13.41 14.88
C LYS A 153 1.20 -12.45 15.63
N LEU A 154 -0.11 -12.62 15.49
CA LEU A 154 -1.09 -11.81 16.19
C LEU A 154 -1.08 -12.11 17.69
N LEU A 155 -1.24 -11.08 18.51
CA LEU A 155 -1.26 -11.17 19.95
C LEU A 155 -2.70 -11.24 20.49
N ASN A 156 -2.83 -11.57 21.77
CA ASN A 156 -4.11 -11.55 22.51
C ASN A 156 -5.23 -12.41 21.90
N GLY A 157 -4.89 -13.42 21.09
CA GLY A 157 -5.88 -14.27 20.42
C GLY A 157 -6.62 -13.55 19.27
N GLU A 158 -6.07 -12.42 18.77
CA GLU A 158 -6.62 -11.75 17.62
C GLU A 158 -6.51 -12.63 16.37
N THR A 159 -7.48 -12.49 15.48
CA THR A 159 -7.48 -13.15 14.16
C THR A 159 -7.82 -12.13 13.07
N ILE A 160 -7.20 -12.30 11.90
CA ILE A 160 -7.44 -11.51 10.71
C ILE A 160 -8.13 -12.35 9.63
N ASP A 161 -9.25 -11.86 9.12
CA ASP A 161 -9.95 -12.46 7.98
C ASP A 161 -9.69 -11.60 6.75
N PHE A 162 -9.07 -12.17 5.71
CA PHE A 162 -8.71 -11.46 4.49
C PHE A 162 -8.85 -12.34 3.25
N LYS A 163 -8.92 -11.73 2.08
CA LYS A 163 -8.88 -12.43 0.79
C LYS A 163 -7.45 -12.43 0.25
N ALA A 164 -7.02 -13.56 -0.34
CA ALA A 164 -5.70 -13.68 -0.96
C ALA A 164 -5.47 -12.57 -2.00
N GLY A 165 -4.42 -11.78 -1.80
CA GLY A 165 -4.10 -10.59 -2.62
C GLY A 165 -4.30 -9.26 -1.91
N GLN A 166 -5.07 -9.21 -0.82
CA GLN A 166 -5.23 -7.99 -0.01
C GLN A 166 -3.95 -7.58 0.72
N TYR A 167 -3.92 -6.35 1.22
CA TYR A 167 -2.77 -5.75 1.91
C TYR A 167 -3.12 -5.24 3.31
N VAL A 168 -2.09 -4.98 4.10
CA VAL A 168 -2.17 -4.28 5.39
C VAL A 168 -1.38 -2.98 5.34
N GLN A 169 -1.67 -2.06 6.25
CA GLN A 169 -0.84 -0.88 6.49
C GLN A 169 0.00 -1.11 7.74
N LEU A 170 1.29 -1.33 7.54
CA LEU A 170 2.28 -1.53 8.60
C LEU A 170 2.64 -0.20 9.23
N GLU A 171 2.62 -0.12 10.55
CA GLU A 171 2.98 1.06 11.34
C GLU A 171 4.44 0.94 11.82
N THR A 172 5.30 1.88 11.41
CA THR A 172 6.68 1.92 11.93
C THR A 172 6.70 2.44 13.36
N GLN A 173 7.71 2.04 14.12
CA GLN A 173 8.08 2.77 15.33
C GLN A 173 9.00 3.96 14.99
N PRO A 174 9.06 4.99 15.87
CA PRO A 174 10.08 6.02 15.74
C PRO A 174 11.49 5.42 15.79
N TYR A 175 12.38 5.86 14.90
CA TYR A 175 13.77 5.37 14.85
C TYR A 175 14.70 6.46 14.32
N ALA A 176 15.95 6.45 14.74
CA ALA A 176 16.98 7.42 14.33
C ALA A 176 16.45 8.88 14.35
N LYS A 177 16.37 9.54 13.21
CA LYS A 177 15.84 10.91 13.07
C LYS A 177 14.33 10.97 12.80
N VAL A 178 13.68 9.82 12.57
CA VAL A 178 12.24 9.72 12.34
C VAL A 178 11.51 9.72 13.67
N LYS A 179 10.93 10.87 14.02
CA LYS A 179 10.28 11.10 15.32
C LYS A 179 8.84 10.60 15.41
N GLN A 180 8.21 10.37 14.28
CA GLN A 180 6.80 9.98 14.20
C GLN A 180 6.64 8.64 13.50
N SER A 181 5.66 7.87 13.94
CA SER A 181 5.21 6.66 13.28
C SER A 181 4.71 6.97 11.87
N VAL A 182 4.98 6.08 10.94
CA VAL A 182 4.57 6.17 9.53
C VAL A 182 3.90 4.88 9.11
N MET A 183 2.76 4.96 8.45
CA MET A 183 2.07 3.79 7.89
C MET A 183 2.36 3.63 6.41
N ARG A 184 2.57 2.37 5.96
CA ARG A 184 2.74 2.02 4.54
C ARG A 184 2.04 0.71 4.23
N ALA A 185 1.51 0.63 3.00
CA ALA A 185 0.83 -0.55 2.48
C ALA A 185 1.83 -1.63 2.07
N TYR A 186 1.53 -2.87 2.45
CA TYR A 186 2.25 -4.08 2.06
C TYR A 186 1.27 -5.22 1.84
N SER A 187 1.33 -5.85 0.67
CA SER A 187 0.47 -6.98 0.33
C SER A 187 0.81 -8.19 1.20
N ILE A 188 -0.22 -8.88 1.68
CA ILE A 188 -0.07 -10.10 2.47
C ILE A 188 0.42 -11.22 1.54
N SER A 189 1.46 -11.93 1.96
CA SER A 189 2.05 -13.03 1.20
C SER A 189 1.69 -14.42 1.74
N SER A 190 1.15 -14.51 2.95
CA SER A 190 0.59 -15.76 3.50
C SER A 190 -0.83 -16.03 3.00
N LYS A 191 -1.29 -17.26 3.15
CA LYS A 191 -2.66 -17.66 2.79
C LYS A 191 -3.68 -17.24 3.86
N PRO A 192 -4.94 -16.96 3.46
CA PRO A 192 -6.00 -16.56 4.38
C PRO A 192 -6.35 -17.59 5.46
N GLU A 193 -6.11 -18.88 5.20
CA GLU A 193 -6.42 -19.98 6.13
C GLU A 193 -5.55 -19.96 7.39
N ILE A 194 -4.43 -19.22 7.36
CA ILE A 194 -3.64 -18.90 8.56
C ILE A 194 -4.09 -17.53 9.03
N ASN A 195 -5.01 -17.50 9.99
CA ASN A 195 -5.64 -16.25 10.43
C ASN A 195 -5.07 -15.65 11.73
N ASP A 196 -4.15 -16.36 12.40
CA ASP A 196 -3.48 -15.92 13.63
C ASP A 196 -2.10 -15.31 13.39
N SER A 197 -1.70 -15.23 12.12
CA SER A 197 -0.45 -14.63 11.67
C SER A 197 -0.55 -14.21 10.20
N ILE A 198 0.30 -13.25 9.82
CA ILE A 198 0.48 -12.86 8.42
C ILE A 198 1.96 -12.84 8.07
N GLN A 199 2.26 -13.03 6.78
CA GLN A 199 3.59 -12.82 6.24
C GLN A 199 3.57 -11.66 5.23
N LEU A 200 4.58 -10.81 5.27
CA LEU A 200 4.80 -9.74 4.30
C LEU A 200 6.13 -9.95 3.57
N ILE A 201 6.20 -9.59 2.30
CA ILE A 201 7.44 -9.55 1.53
C ILE A 201 7.72 -8.09 1.20
N ILE A 202 8.81 -7.56 1.75
CA ILE A 202 9.12 -6.13 1.72
C ILE A 202 10.46 -5.88 1.04
N ARG A 203 10.43 -5.09 -0.05
CA ARG A 203 11.62 -4.64 -0.74
C ARG A 203 12.14 -3.35 -0.14
N LEU A 204 13.45 -3.23 0.03
CA LEU A 204 14.13 -2.00 0.43
C LEU A 204 14.00 -0.95 -0.68
N VAL A 205 13.40 0.18 -0.37
CA VAL A 205 13.37 1.36 -1.23
C VAL A 205 14.41 2.34 -0.72
N PRO A 206 15.34 2.83 -1.56
CA PRO A 206 16.30 3.84 -1.16
C PRO A 206 15.61 5.03 -0.50
N GLU A 207 16.11 5.47 0.68
CA GLU A 207 15.54 6.55 1.49
C GLU A 207 14.08 6.35 1.96
N GLY A 208 13.52 5.17 1.73
CA GLY A 208 12.16 4.84 2.17
C GLY A 208 12.08 4.68 3.68
N ILE A 209 11.29 5.51 4.37
CA ILE A 209 11.21 5.53 5.84
C ILE A 209 10.81 4.15 6.38
N CYS A 210 9.73 3.56 5.89
CA CYS A 210 9.24 2.29 6.41
C CYS A 210 10.16 1.13 6.02
N THR A 211 10.61 1.07 4.77
CA THR A 211 11.47 -0.01 4.31
C THR A 211 12.86 0.03 4.96
N THR A 212 13.43 1.23 5.21
CA THR A 212 14.67 1.37 5.99
C THR A 212 14.48 0.86 7.43
N TRP A 213 13.36 1.19 8.06
CA TRP A 213 13.05 0.69 9.40
C TRP A 213 12.96 -0.84 9.40
N VAL A 214 12.24 -1.42 8.45
CA VAL A 214 12.09 -2.90 8.33
C VAL A 214 13.43 -3.58 8.11
N HIS A 215 14.28 -3.05 7.23
CA HIS A 215 15.54 -3.71 6.86
C HIS A 215 16.65 -3.55 7.90
N ASN A 216 16.69 -2.41 8.60
CA ASN A 216 17.83 -2.04 9.43
C ASN A 216 17.54 -1.97 10.94
N HIS A 217 16.28 -1.91 11.35
CA HIS A 217 15.91 -1.67 12.75
C HIS A 217 14.95 -2.73 13.31
N LEU A 218 14.10 -3.35 12.47
CA LEU A 218 13.16 -4.37 12.92
C LEU A 218 13.90 -5.66 13.29
N LYS A 219 13.47 -6.27 14.40
CA LYS A 219 14.07 -7.51 14.91
C LYS A 219 12.99 -8.52 15.30
N GLN A 220 13.35 -9.78 15.33
CA GLN A 220 12.52 -10.83 15.92
C GLN A 220 12.25 -10.53 17.40
N GLY A 221 11.01 -10.68 17.84
CA GLY A 221 10.51 -10.32 19.16
C GLY A 221 9.97 -8.88 19.25
N ASP A 222 10.17 -8.03 18.26
CA ASP A 222 9.59 -6.69 18.27
C ASP A 222 8.06 -6.74 18.17
N LYS A 223 7.40 -5.88 18.95
CA LYS A 223 5.94 -5.69 18.87
C LYS A 223 5.61 -4.61 17.87
N VAL A 224 4.76 -4.93 16.91
CA VAL A 224 4.43 -4.06 15.78
C VAL A 224 2.93 -4.07 15.55
N ASN A 225 2.38 -2.88 15.23
CA ASN A 225 0.98 -2.75 14.88
C ASN A 225 0.83 -2.64 13.35
N PHE A 226 -0.32 -3.10 12.87
CA PHE A 226 -0.76 -2.84 11.52
C PHE A 226 -2.29 -2.70 11.48
N THR A 227 -2.82 -2.13 10.42
CA THR A 227 -4.26 -2.06 10.15
C THR A 227 -4.60 -2.80 8.87
N GLY A 228 -5.82 -3.31 8.78
CA GLY A 228 -6.27 -4.04 7.60
C GLY A 228 -7.49 -4.93 7.86
N PRO A 229 -7.83 -5.81 6.91
CA PRO A 229 -7.26 -5.90 5.54
C PRO A 229 -7.82 -4.80 4.62
N TYR A 230 -7.06 -4.45 3.58
CA TYR A 230 -7.44 -3.47 2.58
C TYR A 230 -7.31 -4.03 1.16
N GLY A 231 -7.93 -3.35 0.20
CA GLY A 231 -7.72 -3.52 -1.23
C GLY A 231 -8.71 -4.40 -1.93
N ASP A 232 -8.88 -4.10 -3.23
CA ASP A 232 -9.77 -4.81 -4.15
C ASP A 232 -9.01 -5.73 -5.10
N PHE A 233 -7.69 -5.81 -4.94
CA PHE A 233 -6.83 -6.76 -5.64
C PHE A 233 -6.84 -8.10 -4.89
N TYR A 234 -7.74 -8.99 -5.29
CA TYR A 234 -7.87 -10.34 -4.73
C TYR A 234 -8.35 -11.31 -5.80
N LEU A 235 -8.07 -12.59 -5.59
CA LEU A 235 -8.47 -13.67 -6.48
C LEU A 235 -10.01 -13.71 -6.63
N ARG A 236 -10.49 -13.70 -7.89
CA ARG A 236 -11.91 -13.79 -8.22
C ARG A 236 -12.36 -15.24 -8.23
N ASP A 237 -13.59 -15.45 -7.79
CA ASP A 237 -14.24 -16.76 -7.79
C ASP A 237 -14.89 -16.99 -9.17
N THR A 238 -14.08 -17.46 -10.11
CA THR A 238 -14.46 -17.77 -11.50
C THR A 238 -13.72 -19.01 -11.97
N ASP A 239 -14.11 -19.56 -13.13
CA ASP A 239 -13.45 -20.69 -13.78
C ASP A 239 -12.46 -20.26 -14.88
N ALA A 240 -12.22 -18.97 -15.07
CA ALA A 240 -11.33 -18.47 -16.10
C ALA A 240 -9.88 -18.88 -15.84
N ASP A 241 -9.10 -19.11 -16.91
CA ASP A 241 -7.66 -19.32 -16.84
C ASP A 241 -6.99 -18.10 -16.17
N ILE A 242 -5.88 -18.30 -15.48
CA ILE A 242 -5.20 -17.25 -14.74
C ILE A 242 -3.82 -16.95 -15.34
N LEU A 243 -3.59 -15.68 -15.63
CA LEU A 243 -2.28 -15.14 -15.93
C LEU A 243 -1.77 -14.29 -14.75
N PHE A 244 -0.81 -14.79 -14.00
CA PHE A 244 -0.09 -14.02 -13.01
C PHE A 244 1.14 -13.35 -13.61
N VAL A 245 1.35 -12.07 -13.32
CA VAL A 245 2.57 -11.35 -13.70
C VAL A 245 3.06 -10.52 -12.51
N ALA A 246 4.28 -10.77 -12.06
CA ALA A 246 4.84 -10.01 -10.96
C ALA A 246 6.31 -9.66 -11.18
N GLY A 247 6.78 -8.63 -10.44
CA GLY A 247 8.19 -8.25 -10.36
C GLY A 247 8.55 -7.77 -8.95
N GLY A 248 9.76 -8.09 -8.50
CA GLY A 248 10.24 -7.72 -7.16
C GLY A 248 9.31 -8.23 -6.06
N SER A 249 8.97 -7.38 -5.07
CA SER A 249 8.04 -7.73 -3.99
C SER A 249 6.58 -7.94 -4.43
N GLY A 250 6.25 -7.65 -5.70
CA GLY A 250 4.95 -8.01 -6.28
C GLY A 250 4.64 -9.52 -6.28
N LYS A 251 5.63 -10.36 -5.99
CA LYS A 251 5.42 -11.79 -5.71
C LYS A 251 4.53 -12.03 -4.49
N ALA A 252 4.48 -11.10 -3.52
CA ALA A 252 3.75 -11.28 -2.27
C ALA A 252 2.26 -11.66 -2.44
N PRO A 253 1.42 -10.86 -3.11
CA PRO A 253 0.01 -11.19 -3.27
C PRO A 253 -0.21 -12.42 -4.16
N ILE A 254 0.66 -12.65 -5.15
CA ILE A 254 0.57 -13.83 -6.02
C ILE A 254 0.87 -15.10 -5.22
N LYS A 255 1.88 -15.06 -4.33
CA LYS A 255 2.16 -16.17 -3.40
C LYS A 255 0.95 -16.49 -2.53
N SER A 256 0.31 -15.46 -1.95
CA SER A 256 -0.92 -15.63 -1.15
C SER A 256 -2.03 -16.32 -1.96
N MET A 257 -2.25 -15.90 -3.21
CA MET A 257 -3.25 -16.50 -4.10
C MET A 257 -2.92 -17.96 -4.43
N LEU A 258 -1.67 -18.28 -4.74
CA LEU A 258 -1.23 -19.65 -5.05
C LEU A 258 -1.35 -20.58 -3.84
N GLU A 259 -0.95 -20.11 -2.65
CA GLU A 259 -1.11 -20.87 -1.42
C GLU A 259 -2.59 -21.10 -1.05
N HIS A 260 -3.44 -20.11 -1.27
CA HIS A 260 -4.88 -20.25 -1.09
C HIS A 260 -5.46 -21.28 -2.06
N LEU A 261 -5.17 -21.18 -3.36
CA LEU A 261 -5.60 -22.14 -4.38
C LEU A 261 -5.11 -23.56 -4.08
N LYS A 262 -3.94 -23.70 -3.46
CA LYS A 262 -3.43 -25.00 -3.01
C LYS A 262 -4.30 -25.63 -1.93
N VAL A 263 -4.92 -24.84 -1.07
CA VAL A 263 -5.83 -25.34 -0.01
C VAL A 263 -7.21 -25.64 -0.52
N VAL A 264 -7.81 -24.71 -1.30
CA VAL A 264 -9.19 -24.85 -1.77
C VAL A 264 -9.31 -25.76 -3.00
N GLY A 265 -8.20 -25.97 -3.70
CA GLY A 265 -8.15 -26.69 -4.97
C GLY A 265 -8.61 -25.83 -6.16
N THR A 266 -8.09 -26.15 -7.34
CA THR A 266 -8.50 -25.49 -8.59
C THR A 266 -8.22 -26.37 -9.79
N GLN A 267 -9.05 -26.26 -10.83
CA GLN A 267 -8.84 -26.86 -12.16
C GLN A 267 -8.46 -25.80 -13.19
N ARG A 268 -8.33 -24.52 -12.77
CA ARG A 268 -7.97 -23.40 -13.65
C ARG A 268 -6.55 -23.59 -14.16
N LYS A 269 -6.34 -23.33 -15.44
CA LYS A 269 -4.99 -23.25 -16.00
C LYS A 269 -4.33 -21.96 -15.54
N MET A 270 -3.08 -22.06 -15.13
CA MET A 270 -2.38 -20.93 -14.54
C MET A 270 -0.98 -20.80 -15.11
N SER A 271 -0.60 -19.60 -15.49
CA SER A 271 0.76 -19.25 -15.89
C SER A 271 1.25 -18.07 -15.04
N TYR A 272 2.42 -18.22 -14.46
CA TYR A 272 3.02 -17.18 -13.61
C TYR A 272 4.35 -16.69 -14.18
N PHE A 273 4.32 -15.51 -14.77
CA PHE A 273 5.53 -14.81 -15.25
C PHE A 273 6.11 -13.95 -14.14
N PHE A 274 7.36 -14.22 -13.79
CA PHE A 274 8.08 -13.41 -12.80
C PHE A 274 9.25 -12.67 -13.48
N GLY A 275 9.11 -11.35 -13.62
CA GLY A 275 10.15 -10.48 -14.16
C GLY A 275 11.19 -10.11 -13.09
N ALA A 276 12.46 -10.40 -13.38
CA ALA A 276 13.60 -10.01 -12.56
C ALA A 276 14.69 -9.36 -13.44
N ARG A 277 15.70 -8.72 -12.85
CA ARG A 277 16.81 -8.14 -13.62
C ARG A 277 17.88 -9.19 -13.87
N THR A 278 18.37 -9.81 -12.81
CA THR A 278 19.44 -10.81 -12.80
C THR A 278 19.02 -12.01 -11.98
N THR A 279 19.82 -13.06 -11.92
CA THR A 279 19.60 -14.22 -11.08
C THR A 279 19.58 -13.88 -9.58
N LYS A 280 20.30 -12.82 -9.17
CA LYS A 280 20.37 -12.34 -7.78
C LYS A 280 19.01 -11.77 -7.27
N ASP A 281 18.11 -11.42 -8.19
CA ASP A 281 16.76 -10.94 -7.89
C ASP A 281 15.72 -12.07 -7.82
N LEU A 282 16.10 -13.30 -8.16
CA LEU A 282 15.23 -14.47 -8.07
C LEU A 282 15.17 -14.97 -6.62
N TYR A 283 13.98 -15.21 -6.14
CA TYR A 283 13.75 -15.77 -4.80
C TYR A 283 12.49 -16.63 -4.77
N LEU A 284 12.41 -17.55 -3.81
CA LEU A 284 11.34 -18.54 -3.67
C LEU A 284 11.09 -19.34 -4.98
N THR A 285 12.13 -19.51 -5.79
CA THR A 285 12.01 -20.18 -7.10
C THR A 285 11.63 -21.64 -6.94
N GLU A 286 12.27 -22.35 -6.02
CA GLU A 286 11.96 -23.76 -5.72
C GLU A 286 10.53 -23.93 -5.20
N GLU A 287 10.06 -22.99 -4.36
CA GLU A 287 8.67 -22.98 -3.88
C GLU A 287 7.70 -22.80 -5.05
N MET A 288 7.93 -21.83 -5.93
CA MET A 288 7.07 -21.59 -7.10
C MET A 288 7.08 -22.81 -8.06
N GLN A 289 8.23 -23.42 -8.30
CA GLN A 289 8.35 -24.64 -9.10
C GLN A 289 7.66 -25.84 -8.44
N SER A 290 7.60 -25.89 -7.11
CA SER A 290 6.88 -26.95 -6.39
C SER A 290 5.38 -26.98 -6.70
N TYR A 291 4.80 -25.82 -7.01
CA TYR A 291 3.39 -25.72 -7.43
C TYR A 291 3.10 -26.38 -8.78
N GLU A 292 4.10 -26.50 -9.69
CA GLU A 292 3.96 -27.26 -10.95
C GLU A 292 3.69 -28.75 -10.71
N LYS A 293 4.17 -29.28 -9.58
CA LYS A 293 3.90 -30.67 -9.18
C LYS A 293 2.55 -30.82 -8.46
N HIS A 294 2.02 -29.72 -7.92
CA HIS A 294 0.79 -29.74 -7.14
C HIS A 294 -0.45 -29.46 -7.99
N PHE A 295 -0.39 -28.46 -8.88
CA PHE A 295 -1.49 -28.11 -9.77
C PHE A 295 -1.39 -28.86 -11.09
N GLN A 296 -2.53 -29.18 -11.70
CA GLN A 296 -2.58 -29.96 -12.93
C GLN A 296 -2.02 -29.20 -14.15
N ASP A 297 -2.27 -27.89 -14.22
CA ASP A 297 -1.82 -27.03 -15.34
C ASP A 297 -1.33 -25.67 -14.76
N PHE A 298 -0.14 -25.69 -14.17
CA PHE A 298 0.54 -24.51 -13.65
C PHE A 298 1.96 -24.45 -14.18
N HIS A 299 2.38 -23.26 -14.65
CA HIS A 299 3.71 -23.02 -15.19
C HIS A 299 4.32 -21.77 -14.54
N TYR A 300 5.46 -21.95 -13.87
CA TYR A 300 6.26 -20.84 -13.34
C TYR A 300 7.35 -20.44 -14.33
N ILE A 301 7.33 -19.20 -14.79
CA ILE A 301 8.13 -18.71 -15.91
C ILE A 301 8.91 -17.47 -15.46
N PRO A 302 10.12 -17.63 -14.87
CA PRO A 302 11.00 -16.51 -14.59
C PRO A 302 11.62 -15.97 -15.89
N VAL A 303 11.71 -14.62 -15.99
CA VAL A 303 12.26 -13.91 -17.14
C VAL A 303 13.26 -12.86 -16.66
N LEU A 304 14.51 -12.92 -17.14
CA LEU A 304 15.55 -11.96 -16.76
C LEU A 304 15.71 -10.87 -17.81
N SER A 305 15.56 -9.61 -17.40
CA SER A 305 15.73 -8.49 -18.32
C SER A 305 17.19 -8.15 -18.61
N HIS A 306 18.10 -8.42 -17.69
CA HIS A 306 19.52 -8.11 -17.79
C HIS A 306 20.36 -9.23 -17.14
N PRO A 307 20.33 -10.48 -17.67
CA PRO A 307 21.18 -11.53 -17.13
C PRO A 307 22.66 -11.14 -17.27
N GLU A 308 23.44 -11.37 -16.23
CA GLU A 308 24.89 -11.17 -16.25
C GLU A 308 25.57 -12.36 -16.93
N ALA A 309 26.77 -12.19 -17.49
CA ALA A 309 27.44 -13.24 -18.23
C ALA A 309 27.80 -14.47 -17.37
N ASP A 310 28.00 -14.27 -16.07
CA ASP A 310 28.31 -15.29 -15.07
C ASP A 310 27.08 -15.91 -14.42
N ASP A 311 25.87 -15.42 -14.75
CA ASP A 311 24.60 -15.97 -14.26
C ASP A 311 24.33 -17.41 -14.72
N ASN A 312 24.94 -17.87 -15.80
CA ASN A 312 24.68 -19.16 -16.47
C ASN A 312 23.20 -19.38 -16.73
N TRP A 313 22.48 -18.30 -17.10
CA TRP A 313 21.04 -18.31 -17.27
C TRP A 313 20.63 -18.92 -18.60
N GLU A 314 19.91 -20.04 -18.57
CA GLU A 314 19.37 -20.73 -19.76
C GLU A 314 17.87 -20.43 -20.00
N GLY A 315 17.24 -19.66 -19.11
CA GLY A 315 15.82 -19.31 -19.19
C GLY A 315 15.51 -18.16 -20.14
N ARG A 316 14.28 -17.65 -20.07
CA ARG A 316 13.81 -16.55 -20.91
C ARG A 316 14.48 -15.22 -20.53
N THR A 317 14.74 -14.38 -21.54
CA THR A 317 15.40 -13.09 -21.40
C THR A 317 14.55 -11.94 -21.97
N GLY A 318 14.80 -10.72 -21.50
CA GLY A 318 14.05 -9.52 -21.91
C GLY A 318 12.84 -9.25 -21.02
N PHE A 319 11.77 -8.73 -21.62
CA PHE A 319 10.51 -8.48 -20.92
C PHE A 319 9.56 -9.67 -21.03
N VAL A 320 8.60 -9.77 -20.11
CA VAL A 320 7.66 -10.90 -20.02
C VAL A 320 6.63 -10.93 -21.16
N MET A 321 6.25 -9.76 -21.72
CA MET A 321 5.13 -9.63 -22.65
C MET A 321 5.24 -10.53 -23.92
N PRO A 322 6.39 -10.69 -24.57
CA PRO A 322 6.50 -11.53 -25.78
C PRO A 322 6.15 -13.00 -25.55
N TYR A 323 6.19 -13.45 -24.30
CA TYR A 323 5.96 -14.85 -23.94
C TYR A 323 4.49 -15.16 -23.56
N PHE A 324 3.62 -14.15 -23.44
CA PHE A 324 2.20 -14.38 -23.09
C PHE A 324 1.46 -15.21 -24.13
N LYS A 325 1.88 -15.24 -25.38
CA LYS A 325 1.33 -16.11 -26.43
C LYS A 325 1.35 -17.60 -26.05
N GLU A 326 2.24 -18.01 -25.17
CA GLU A 326 2.35 -19.39 -24.71
C GLU A 326 1.29 -19.73 -23.64
N ALA A 327 0.82 -18.72 -22.92
CA ALA A 327 -0.08 -18.82 -21.79
C ALA A 327 -1.55 -18.50 -22.16
N ILE A 328 -1.76 -17.45 -22.98
CA ILE A 328 -3.11 -17.00 -23.35
C ILE A 328 -3.61 -17.79 -24.56
N ARG A 329 -4.47 -18.75 -24.31
CA ARG A 329 -5.12 -19.58 -25.36
C ARG A 329 -6.46 -18.99 -25.79
N ASP A 330 -7.25 -18.53 -24.81
CA ASP A 330 -8.52 -17.85 -25.03
C ASP A 330 -8.58 -16.55 -24.20
N PRO A 331 -8.39 -15.39 -24.84
CA PRO A 331 -8.45 -14.10 -24.13
C PRO A 331 -9.79 -13.82 -23.46
N LYS A 332 -10.87 -14.40 -23.98
CA LYS A 332 -12.22 -14.24 -23.40
C LYS A 332 -12.39 -15.04 -22.12
N ASN A 333 -11.61 -16.09 -21.93
CA ASN A 333 -11.63 -16.94 -20.75
C ASN A 333 -10.36 -16.81 -19.90
N THR A 334 -9.65 -15.67 -19.96
CA THR A 334 -8.44 -15.41 -19.19
C THR A 334 -8.62 -14.19 -18.29
N GLU A 335 -8.22 -14.31 -17.05
CA GLU A 335 -8.07 -13.23 -16.08
C GLU A 335 -6.59 -12.98 -15.81
N ALA A 336 -6.16 -11.71 -15.74
CA ALA A 336 -4.80 -11.34 -15.44
C ALA A 336 -4.68 -10.66 -14.06
N TYR A 337 -3.71 -11.11 -13.27
CA TYR A 337 -3.39 -10.54 -11.95
C TYR A 337 -1.95 -10.01 -11.99
N LEU A 338 -1.80 -8.69 -11.94
CA LEU A 338 -0.53 -7.99 -12.14
C LEU A 338 -0.09 -7.31 -10.85
N CYS A 339 1.17 -7.52 -10.43
CA CYS A 339 1.69 -6.82 -9.26
C CYS A 339 3.15 -6.43 -9.42
N GLY A 340 3.46 -5.13 -9.21
CA GLY A 340 4.82 -4.61 -9.32
C GLY A 340 4.88 -3.12 -9.57
N SER A 341 5.94 -2.67 -10.28
CA SER A 341 6.14 -1.24 -10.55
C SER A 341 5.10 -0.67 -11.52
N PRO A 342 4.77 0.65 -11.41
CA PRO A 342 3.82 1.30 -12.30
C PRO A 342 4.16 1.13 -13.79
N GLY A 343 5.45 1.21 -14.15
CA GLY A 343 5.89 1.04 -15.53
C GLY A 343 5.66 -0.38 -16.05
N MET A 344 5.90 -1.40 -15.23
CA MET A 344 5.62 -2.79 -15.58
C MET A 344 4.11 -3.01 -15.75
N ILE A 345 3.30 -2.56 -14.80
CA ILE A 345 1.83 -2.69 -14.86
C ILE A 345 1.29 -2.04 -16.15
N ALA A 346 1.70 -0.79 -16.44
CA ALA A 346 1.24 -0.08 -17.64
C ALA A 346 1.63 -0.80 -18.94
N GLY A 347 2.89 -1.26 -19.05
CA GLY A 347 3.38 -1.99 -20.23
C GLY A 347 2.68 -3.32 -20.42
N VAL A 348 2.51 -4.10 -19.34
CA VAL A 348 1.82 -5.39 -19.38
C VAL A 348 0.34 -5.20 -19.72
N THR A 349 -0.36 -4.27 -19.06
CA THR A 349 -1.78 -3.99 -19.33
C THR A 349 -1.98 -3.59 -20.81
N LYS A 350 -1.14 -2.69 -21.32
CA LYS A 350 -1.21 -2.27 -22.73
C LYS A 350 -1.07 -3.48 -23.66
N SER A 351 -0.05 -4.31 -23.46
CA SER A 351 0.19 -5.49 -24.29
C SER A 351 -0.97 -6.49 -24.20
N LEU A 352 -1.49 -6.77 -22.99
CA LEU A 352 -2.61 -7.68 -22.81
C LEU A 352 -3.86 -7.23 -23.58
N VAL A 353 -4.15 -5.93 -23.60
CA VAL A 353 -5.31 -5.37 -24.31
C VAL A 353 -5.07 -5.28 -25.81
N GLU A 354 -3.96 -4.66 -26.24
CA GLU A 354 -3.70 -4.33 -27.66
C GLU A 354 -3.18 -5.51 -28.46
N ASP A 355 -2.28 -6.34 -27.89
CA ASP A 355 -1.62 -7.43 -28.62
C ASP A 355 -2.34 -8.78 -28.43
N TYR A 356 -2.95 -9.00 -27.26
CA TYR A 356 -3.56 -10.29 -26.90
C TYR A 356 -5.10 -10.24 -26.80
N GLY A 357 -5.73 -9.07 -26.83
CA GLY A 357 -7.18 -8.88 -26.86
C GLY A 357 -7.89 -9.23 -25.54
N LEU A 358 -7.19 -9.17 -24.40
CA LEU A 358 -7.85 -9.28 -23.08
C LEU A 358 -8.73 -8.05 -22.83
N SER A 359 -9.92 -8.29 -22.27
CA SER A 359 -10.78 -7.22 -21.82
C SER A 359 -10.20 -6.55 -20.57
N ALA A 360 -10.21 -5.20 -20.54
CA ALA A 360 -9.62 -4.43 -19.44
C ALA A 360 -10.28 -4.71 -18.08
N ASP A 361 -11.55 -5.09 -18.05
CA ASP A 361 -12.29 -5.46 -16.83
C ASP A 361 -11.87 -6.82 -16.24
N LYS A 362 -11.08 -7.62 -16.99
CA LYS A 362 -10.47 -8.88 -16.54
C LYS A 362 -8.99 -8.73 -16.13
N ILE A 363 -8.48 -7.50 -16.10
CA ILE A 363 -7.11 -7.22 -15.69
C ILE A 363 -7.15 -6.54 -14.33
N TYR A 364 -6.75 -7.28 -13.31
CA TYR A 364 -6.65 -6.81 -11.93
C TYR A 364 -5.19 -6.49 -11.62
N TYR A 365 -4.93 -5.39 -10.91
CA TYR A 365 -3.55 -5.03 -10.58
C TYR A 365 -3.41 -4.31 -9.25
N ASP A 366 -2.22 -4.48 -8.64
CA ASP A 366 -1.74 -3.70 -7.49
C ASP A 366 -0.39 -3.08 -7.85
N SER A 367 -0.31 -1.75 -7.84
CA SER A 367 0.84 -0.99 -8.34
C SER A 367 1.63 -0.41 -7.17
N PHE A 368 2.92 -0.77 -7.08
CA PHE A 368 3.84 -0.32 -6.05
C PHE A 368 4.62 0.91 -6.53
N GLY A 369 4.14 2.11 -6.17
CA GLY A 369 4.80 3.35 -6.56
C GLY A 369 4.43 4.55 -5.70
#